data_90f47f0cdb87628e348bf8b33a4598b9
#
_entry.id   90f47f0cdb87628e348bf8b33a4598b9
#
_cell.length_a   1.000
_cell.length_b   1.000
_cell.length_c   1.000
_cell.angle_alpha   90.00
_cell.angle_beta   90.00
_cell.angle_gamma   90.00
#
_symmetry.space_group_name_H-M   'P 1'
#
loop_
_entity.id
_entity.type
_entity.pdbx_description
1 polymer ?
#
loop_
_entity_poly.entity_id
_entity_poly.type
_entity_poly.pdbx_seq_one_letter_code
_entity_poly.pdbx_strand_id
1 'polypeptide(L)'
;MPPTRYWAELSWRDFAAADMARTVAVLPVAAIEQHGPHLPVGTDAFIGEGYLNRAMARLPADWPVLFLPPQSIGASDEHGEYPGTLTLPFETLVGVLTAIGDGVARAGCRKLVFINAHGGNGPAIDAAALALRARHTMLCVHASWRRLGYPDGLFSERERAYGVHGGDVETSLTLAFRGETVKVDKARDFASAGEAMAADFKRLRGAQQLGFAWMASDLNPEGAVGEAASATAAKGEAAAEHGAGAFVELLGDVVAFDLARLARGPLG
;
A
#
# COMPACT_ATOMS: atom_id res chain seq x y z
N MET A 1 8.62 10.50 23.98
CA MET A 1 8.60 10.44 22.50
C MET A 1 10.04 10.45 22.01
N PRO A 2 10.40 9.68 20.98
CA PRO A 2 11.65 9.83 20.26
C PRO A 2 11.82 11.24 19.67
N PRO A 3 13.05 11.70 19.41
CA PRO A 3 13.31 13.06 18.89
C PRO A 3 12.83 13.27 17.44
N THR A 4 12.57 12.20 16.70
CA THR A 4 12.06 12.23 15.34
C THR A 4 11.03 11.10 15.14
N ARG A 5 10.22 11.18 14.07
CA ARG A 5 9.30 10.12 13.65
C ARG A 5 9.93 9.12 12.67
N TYR A 6 11.14 9.36 12.22
CA TYR A 6 11.83 8.48 11.28
C TYR A 6 12.70 7.47 12.02
N TRP A 7 12.36 6.19 11.91
CA TRP A 7 13.08 5.08 12.55
C TRP A 7 14.59 5.12 12.25
N ALA A 8 14.95 5.40 11.00
CA ALA A 8 16.34 5.42 10.55
C ALA A 8 17.19 6.57 11.10
N GLU A 9 16.58 7.60 11.68
CA GLU A 9 17.28 8.75 12.27
C GLU A 9 17.57 8.56 13.77
N LEU A 10 17.07 7.47 14.36
CA LEU A 10 17.24 7.17 15.79
C LEU A 10 18.49 6.35 16.04
N SER A 11 19.22 6.70 17.07
CA SER A 11 20.30 5.87 17.59
C SER A 11 19.75 4.72 18.46
N TRP A 12 20.54 3.67 18.69
CA TRP A 12 20.14 2.60 19.59
C TRP A 12 19.81 3.08 21.01
N ARG A 13 20.40 4.20 21.45
CA ARG A 13 20.15 4.81 22.77
C ARG A 13 18.76 5.46 22.81
N ASP A 14 18.31 6.03 21.72
CA ASP A 14 16.96 6.63 21.61
C ASP A 14 15.90 5.53 21.74
N PHE A 15 16.10 4.36 21.10
CA PHE A 15 15.22 3.19 21.28
C PHE A 15 15.22 2.68 22.70
N ALA A 16 16.38 2.59 23.36
CA ALA A 16 16.49 2.13 24.73
C ALA A 16 15.80 3.08 25.73
N ALA A 17 15.74 4.37 25.43
CA ALA A 17 15.11 5.38 26.28
C ALA A 17 13.61 5.57 26.01
N ALA A 18 13.11 5.13 24.85
CA ALA A 18 11.73 5.30 24.45
C ALA A 18 10.81 4.20 25.02
N ASP A 19 9.54 4.55 25.25
CA ASP A 19 8.50 3.57 25.56
C ASP A 19 8.06 2.84 24.29
N MET A 20 8.86 1.88 23.87
CA MET A 20 8.61 1.11 22.65
C MET A 20 7.37 0.21 22.75
N ALA A 21 6.94 -0.16 23.94
CA ALA A 21 5.73 -0.97 24.13
C ALA A 21 4.46 -0.24 23.71
N ARG A 22 4.44 1.10 23.84
CA ARG A 22 3.33 1.96 23.39
C ARG A 22 3.50 2.45 21.95
N THR A 23 4.69 2.29 21.36
CA THR A 23 5.00 2.80 20.03
C THR A 23 4.32 1.97 18.94
N VAL A 24 3.79 2.64 17.92
CA VAL A 24 3.31 2.06 16.67
C VAL A 24 4.40 2.23 15.60
N ALA A 25 4.88 1.12 15.07
CA ALA A 25 5.76 1.12 13.91
C ALA A 25 4.92 1.06 12.62
N VAL A 26 5.26 1.86 11.62
CA VAL A 26 4.62 1.87 10.30
C VAL A 26 5.66 1.49 9.26
N LEU A 27 5.42 0.41 8.52
CA LEU A 27 6.24 -0.01 7.39
C LEU A 27 5.50 0.29 6.08
N PRO A 28 5.94 1.29 5.30
CA PRO A 28 5.43 1.49 3.95
C PRO A 28 5.94 0.37 3.03
N VAL A 29 5.02 -0.20 2.23
CA VAL A 29 5.32 -1.26 1.25
C VAL A 29 4.78 -0.82 -0.10
N ALA A 30 5.60 -0.89 -1.15
CA ALA A 30 5.27 -0.47 -2.50
C ALA A 30 5.77 -1.47 -3.53
N ALA A 31 5.78 -1.09 -4.82
CA ALA A 31 6.38 -1.85 -5.89
C ALA A 31 7.12 -0.92 -6.89
N ILE A 32 7.98 -1.53 -7.69
CA ILE A 32 8.60 -0.93 -8.87
C ILE A 32 8.18 -1.79 -10.06
N GLU A 33 7.14 -1.37 -10.75
CA GLU A 33 6.50 -2.14 -11.81
C GLU A 33 5.98 -1.25 -12.94
N GLN A 34 5.81 -1.83 -14.11
CA GLN A 34 5.22 -1.12 -15.25
C GLN A 34 3.80 -0.61 -14.91
N HIS A 35 3.43 0.57 -15.40
CA HIS A 35 2.11 1.19 -15.27
C HIS A 35 1.64 1.76 -16.63
N GLY A 36 1.80 0.97 -17.69
CA GLY A 36 1.45 1.38 -19.03
C GLY A 36 2.42 2.40 -19.64
N PRO A 37 2.05 2.97 -20.81
CA PRO A 37 2.93 3.86 -21.55
C PRO A 37 3.06 5.26 -20.95
N HIS A 38 2.20 5.65 -19.99
CA HIS A 38 2.02 7.02 -19.52
C HIS A 38 2.57 7.27 -18.11
N LEU A 39 2.72 6.23 -17.28
CA LEU A 39 3.23 6.35 -15.92
C LEU A 39 4.63 5.74 -15.76
N PRO A 40 5.43 6.23 -14.81
CA PRO A 40 6.73 5.65 -14.51
C PRO A 40 6.61 4.34 -13.73
N VAL A 41 7.63 3.49 -13.78
CA VAL A 41 7.66 2.24 -13.01
C VAL A 41 7.67 2.44 -11.48
N GLY A 42 7.97 3.63 -11.01
CA GLY A 42 7.96 3.99 -9.59
C GLY A 42 6.61 4.49 -9.07
N THR A 43 5.53 4.36 -9.82
CA THR A 43 4.21 4.92 -9.51
C THR A 43 3.75 4.57 -8.10
N ASP A 44 3.76 3.30 -7.71
CA ASP A 44 3.34 2.87 -6.37
C ASP A 44 4.19 3.47 -5.25
N ALA A 45 5.50 3.55 -5.47
CA ALA A 45 6.41 4.14 -4.49
C ALA A 45 6.13 5.64 -4.33
N PHE A 46 5.89 6.36 -5.42
CA PHE A 46 5.56 7.79 -5.40
C PHE A 46 4.21 8.07 -4.76
N ILE A 47 3.20 7.24 -5.05
CA ILE A 47 1.88 7.32 -4.42
C ILE A 47 2.00 7.05 -2.92
N GLY A 48 2.69 5.99 -2.54
CA GLY A 48 2.92 5.64 -1.12
C GLY A 48 3.63 6.77 -0.36
N GLU A 49 4.69 7.35 -0.93
CA GLU A 49 5.42 8.49 -0.35
C GLU A 49 4.54 9.74 -0.23
N GLY A 50 3.79 10.07 -1.28
CA GLY A 50 2.91 11.24 -1.31
C GLY A 50 1.82 11.18 -0.23
N TYR A 51 1.15 10.07 -0.10
CA TYR A 51 0.18 9.83 0.96
C TYR A 51 0.81 9.90 2.36
N LEU A 52 1.96 9.24 2.51
CA LEU A 52 2.65 9.17 3.80
C LEU A 52 3.05 10.56 4.29
N ASN A 53 3.60 11.39 3.43
CA ASN A 53 3.99 12.77 3.75
C ASN A 53 2.78 13.60 4.22
N ARG A 54 1.62 13.44 3.57
CA ARG A 54 0.39 14.13 3.97
C ARG A 54 -0.15 13.62 5.30
N ALA A 55 -0.12 12.31 5.53
CA ALA A 55 -0.53 11.71 6.80
C ALA A 55 0.38 12.15 7.95
N MET A 56 1.70 12.13 7.76
CA MET A 56 2.65 12.58 8.77
C MET A 56 2.45 14.03 9.21
N ALA A 57 2.13 14.92 8.27
CA ALA A 57 1.86 16.33 8.57
C ALA A 57 0.61 16.55 9.45
N ARG A 58 -0.27 15.55 9.53
CA ARG A 58 -1.54 15.59 10.29
C ARG A 58 -1.49 14.85 11.61
N LEU A 59 -0.43 14.07 11.85
CA LEU A 59 -0.34 13.29 13.08
C LEU A 59 -0.21 14.19 14.31
N PRO A 60 -0.99 13.95 15.36
CA PRO A 60 -0.79 14.61 16.65
C PRO A 60 0.64 14.45 17.16
N ALA A 61 1.22 15.53 17.68
CA ALA A 61 2.64 15.55 18.07
C ALA A 61 2.99 14.52 19.16
N ASP A 62 2.03 14.21 20.02
CA ASP A 62 2.17 13.29 21.17
C ASP A 62 1.91 11.81 20.83
N TRP A 63 1.50 11.48 19.60
CA TRP A 63 1.30 10.09 19.23
C TRP A 63 2.64 9.37 19.01
N PRO A 64 2.83 8.21 19.67
CA PRO A 64 4.07 7.44 19.58
C PRO A 64 4.12 6.60 18.29
N VAL A 65 4.21 7.26 17.13
CA VAL A 65 4.25 6.63 15.82
C VAL A 65 5.61 6.85 15.17
N LEU A 66 6.27 5.78 14.74
CA LEU A 66 7.53 5.78 14.01
C LEU A 66 7.37 5.16 12.64
N PHE A 67 7.94 5.80 11.62
CA PHE A 67 7.94 5.33 10.24
C PHE A 67 9.28 4.68 9.90
N LEU A 68 9.22 3.42 9.46
CA LEU A 68 10.37 2.68 8.96
C LEU A 68 10.75 3.14 7.55
N PRO A 69 11.99 2.89 7.10
CA PRO A 69 12.34 2.99 5.69
C PRO A 69 11.39 2.15 4.82
N PRO A 70 10.93 2.66 3.68
CA PRO A 70 9.97 1.94 2.84
C PRO A 70 10.61 0.70 2.19
N GLN A 71 9.84 -0.39 2.09
CA GLN A 71 10.12 -1.53 1.23
C GLN A 71 9.56 -1.22 -0.16
N SER A 72 10.39 -0.68 -1.05
CA SER A 72 9.95 -0.16 -2.34
C SER A 72 9.89 -1.21 -3.45
N ILE A 73 10.58 -2.35 -3.32
CA ILE A 73 10.51 -3.46 -4.29
C ILE A 73 9.61 -4.52 -3.69
N GLY A 74 8.46 -4.77 -4.33
CA GLY A 74 7.44 -5.71 -3.90
C GLY A 74 7.42 -7.00 -4.70
N ALA A 75 6.27 -7.71 -4.63
CA ALA A 75 5.94 -8.85 -5.47
C ALA A 75 5.01 -8.37 -6.59
N SER A 76 5.50 -8.40 -7.82
CA SER A 76 4.87 -7.86 -9.03
C SER A 76 5.03 -8.83 -10.21
N ASP A 77 4.88 -10.13 -9.95
CA ASP A 77 5.06 -11.17 -10.96
C ASP A 77 4.08 -11.01 -12.13
N GLU A 78 2.87 -10.49 -11.86
CA GLU A 78 1.84 -10.16 -12.85
C GLU A 78 2.28 -9.09 -13.87
N HIS A 79 3.35 -8.35 -13.57
CA HIS A 79 3.95 -7.33 -14.44
C HIS A 79 5.32 -7.73 -15.01
N GLY A 80 5.78 -8.95 -14.73
CA GLY A 80 7.13 -9.42 -15.08
C GLY A 80 7.44 -9.51 -16.57
N GLU A 81 6.42 -9.50 -17.43
CA GLU A 81 6.57 -9.50 -18.89
C GLU A 81 7.01 -8.14 -19.47
N TYR A 82 6.91 -7.08 -18.69
CA TYR A 82 7.23 -5.72 -19.13
C TYR A 82 8.60 -5.26 -18.63
N PRO A 83 9.44 -4.65 -19.50
CA PRO A 83 10.74 -4.13 -19.11
C PRO A 83 10.63 -3.06 -18.01
N GLY A 84 11.56 -3.09 -17.06
CA GLY A 84 11.66 -2.12 -15.97
C GLY A 84 10.99 -2.56 -14.67
N THR A 85 10.15 -3.58 -14.68
CA THR A 85 9.59 -4.18 -13.45
C THR A 85 10.71 -4.87 -12.65
N LEU A 86 10.74 -4.57 -11.35
CA LEU A 86 11.60 -5.22 -10.35
C LEU A 86 10.69 -5.96 -9.37
N THR A 87 10.73 -7.30 -9.39
CA THR A 87 9.89 -8.11 -8.51
C THR A 87 10.72 -8.99 -7.59
N LEU A 88 10.24 -9.20 -6.38
CA LEU A 88 10.74 -10.22 -5.46
C LEU A 88 9.82 -11.44 -5.54
N PRO A 89 10.38 -12.67 -5.56
CA PRO A 89 9.56 -13.86 -5.35
C PRO A 89 8.74 -13.74 -4.06
N PHE A 90 7.52 -14.29 -4.07
CA PHE A 90 6.58 -14.19 -2.95
C PHE A 90 7.22 -14.57 -1.61
N GLU A 91 7.89 -15.71 -1.54
CA GLU A 91 8.53 -16.21 -0.31
C GLU A 91 9.64 -15.28 0.17
N THR A 92 10.35 -14.66 -0.77
CA THR A 92 11.40 -13.68 -0.45
C THR A 92 10.79 -12.45 0.19
N LEU A 93 9.70 -11.90 -0.37
CA LEU A 93 9.02 -10.75 0.21
C LEU A 93 8.47 -11.08 1.61
N VAL A 94 7.82 -12.25 1.79
CA VAL A 94 7.39 -12.72 3.13
C VAL A 94 8.58 -12.74 4.10
N GLY A 95 9.71 -13.28 3.67
CA GLY A 95 10.94 -13.34 4.47
C GLY A 95 11.44 -11.95 4.86
N VAL A 96 11.51 -11.01 3.92
CA VAL A 96 11.93 -9.63 4.14
C VAL A 96 11.01 -8.93 5.15
N LEU A 97 9.70 -8.96 4.91
CA LEU A 97 8.72 -8.30 5.78
C LEU A 97 8.72 -8.89 7.21
N THR A 98 8.87 -10.22 7.31
CA THR A 98 8.97 -10.91 8.60
C THR A 98 10.26 -10.52 9.33
N ALA A 99 11.40 -10.49 8.64
CA ALA A 99 12.69 -10.12 9.25
C ALA A 99 12.71 -8.66 9.75
N ILE A 100 12.10 -7.74 9.01
CA ILE A 100 11.91 -6.35 9.45
C ILE A 100 11.03 -6.33 10.71
N GLY A 101 9.89 -7.03 10.71
CA GLY A 101 8.99 -7.11 11.85
C GLY A 101 9.63 -7.76 13.09
N ASP A 102 10.47 -8.79 12.91
CA ASP A 102 11.30 -9.36 14.00
C ASP A 102 12.24 -8.30 14.59
N GLY A 103 12.81 -7.42 13.75
CA GLY A 103 13.61 -6.27 14.18
C GLY A 103 12.80 -5.28 15.03
N VAL A 104 11.60 -4.94 14.59
CA VAL A 104 10.64 -4.09 15.32
C VAL A 104 10.29 -4.70 16.67
N ALA A 105 10.04 -6.02 16.71
CA ALA A 105 9.76 -6.75 17.94
C ALA A 105 10.94 -6.74 18.92
N ARG A 106 12.18 -6.91 18.42
CA ARG A 106 13.41 -6.83 19.24
C ARG A 106 13.62 -5.45 19.86
N ALA A 107 13.21 -4.38 19.17
CA ALA A 107 13.23 -3.03 19.71
C ALA A 107 12.18 -2.79 20.82
N GLY A 108 11.34 -3.79 21.14
CA GLY A 108 10.30 -3.69 22.16
C GLY A 108 8.92 -3.29 21.62
N CYS A 109 8.79 -2.93 20.36
CA CYS A 109 7.52 -2.53 19.75
C CYS A 109 6.63 -3.75 19.52
N ARG A 110 5.31 -3.59 19.77
CA ARG A 110 4.31 -4.65 19.64
C ARG A 110 3.14 -4.28 18.74
N LYS A 111 3.21 -3.13 18.08
CA LYS A 111 2.20 -2.65 17.13
C LYS A 111 2.91 -2.32 15.82
N LEU A 112 2.58 -3.04 14.75
CA LEU A 112 3.16 -2.85 13.41
C LEU A 112 2.03 -2.68 12.38
N VAL A 113 2.06 -1.60 11.63
CA VAL A 113 1.17 -1.34 10.52
C VAL A 113 1.97 -1.45 9.22
N PHE A 114 1.60 -2.37 8.36
CA PHE A 114 2.01 -2.38 6.96
C PHE A 114 1.05 -1.48 6.19
N ILE A 115 1.55 -0.42 5.58
CA ILE A 115 0.74 0.43 4.69
C ILE A 115 1.16 0.21 3.25
N ASN A 116 0.29 -0.41 2.49
CA ASN A 116 0.58 -0.96 1.16
C ASN A 116 0.05 -0.07 0.03
N ALA A 117 0.89 0.16 -0.97
CA ALA A 117 0.54 0.89 -2.19
C ALA A 117 0.31 -0.02 -3.41
N HIS A 118 0.64 -1.33 -3.34
CA HIS A 118 0.57 -2.28 -4.46
C HIS A 118 -0.25 -3.53 -4.13
N GLY A 119 -1.20 -3.88 -4.99
CA GLY A 119 -2.12 -5.01 -4.77
C GLY A 119 -1.42 -6.37 -4.60
N GLY A 120 -0.42 -6.66 -5.43
CA GLY A 120 0.32 -7.93 -5.45
C GLY A 120 1.05 -8.25 -4.14
N ASN A 121 1.39 -7.24 -3.34
CA ASN A 121 2.01 -7.46 -2.02
C ASN A 121 1.07 -8.05 -0.96
N GLY A 122 -0.26 -7.93 -1.17
CA GLY A 122 -1.25 -8.26 -0.14
C GLY A 122 -1.07 -9.63 0.50
N PRO A 123 -0.99 -10.71 -0.26
CA PRO A 123 -0.81 -12.06 0.29
C PRO A 123 0.47 -12.22 1.11
N ALA A 124 1.58 -11.58 0.70
CA ALA A 124 2.85 -11.63 1.41
C ALA A 124 2.80 -10.86 2.73
N ILE A 125 2.13 -9.70 2.75
CA ILE A 125 1.90 -8.92 3.96
C ILE A 125 1.04 -9.71 4.95
N ASP A 126 -0.03 -10.36 4.50
CA ASP A 126 -0.92 -11.16 5.36
C ASP A 126 -0.16 -12.33 5.98
N ALA A 127 0.67 -13.03 5.20
CA ALA A 127 1.51 -14.13 5.69
C ALA A 127 2.53 -13.65 6.73
N ALA A 128 3.24 -12.55 6.46
CA ALA A 128 4.20 -11.97 7.39
C ALA A 128 3.52 -11.47 8.68
N ALA A 129 2.39 -10.79 8.56
CA ALA A 129 1.61 -10.29 9.69
C ALA A 129 1.17 -11.42 10.62
N LEU A 130 0.67 -12.54 10.07
CA LEU A 130 0.28 -13.71 10.84
C LEU A 130 1.48 -14.35 11.53
N ALA A 131 2.62 -14.49 10.84
CA ALA A 131 3.85 -15.04 11.41
C ALA A 131 4.36 -14.21 12.60
N LEU A 132 4.38 -12.88 12.47
CA LEU A 132 4.79 -11.95 13.52
C LEU A 132 3.80 -11.97 14.71
N ARG A 133 2.49 -12.03 14.42
CA ARG A 133 1.46 -12.20 15.46
C ARG A 133 1.69 -13.48 16.27
N ALA A 134 1.98 -14.58 15.62
CA ALA A 134 2.20 -15.87 16.27
C ALA A 134 3.49 -15.88 17.12
N ARG A 135 4.59 -15.30 16.58
CA ARG A 135 5.91 -15.32 17.27
C ARG A 135 5.99 -14.34 18.43
N HIS A 136 5.44 -13.15 18.29
CA HIS A 136 5.72 -12.03 19.20
C HIS A 136 4.49 -11.47 19.91
N THR A 137 3.32 -12.05 19.69
CA THR A 137 2.06 -11.51 20.21
C THR A 137 1.84 -10.05 19.81
N MET A 138 2.24 -9.69 18.58
CA MET A 138 2.09 -8.34 18.04
C MET A 138 0.68 -8.09 17.51
N LEU A 139 0.24 -6.84 17.58
CA LEU A 139 -0.79 -6.32 16.70
C LEU A 139 -0.14 -6.00 15.36
N CYS A 140 -0.44 -6.78 14.33
CA CYS A 140 0.00 -6.54 12.97
C CYS A 140 -1.22 -6.15 12.11
N VAL A 141 -1.19 -4.98 11.51
CA VAL A 141 -2.28 -4.44 10.69
C VAL A 141 -1.82 -4.37 9.24
N HIS A 142 -2.61 -4.95 8.33
CA HIS A 142 -2.45 -4.74 6.89
C HIS A 142 -3.43 -3.67 6.43
N ALA A 143 -2.93 -2.49 6.15
CA ALA A 143 -3.65 -1.40 5.53
C ALA A 143 -3.19 -1.22 4.08
N SER A 144 -4.07 -0.73 3.21
CA SER A 144 -3.76 -0.36 1.83
C SER A 144 -4.40 0.98 1.51
N TRP A 145 -3.66 1.86 0.84
CA TRP A 145 -4.18 3.18 0.45
C TRP A 145 -5.49 3.07 -0.31
N ARG A 146 -5.63 2.09 -1.22
CA ARG A 146 -6.86 1.84 -1.97
C ARG A 146 -8.04 1.44 -1.05
N ARG A 147 -7.79 0.68 0.01
CA ARG A 147 -8.83 0.24 0.96
C ARG A 147 -9.29 1.33 1.92
N LEU A 148 -8.51 2.39 2.08
CA LEU A 148 -8.91 3.57 2.85
C LEU A 148 -9.97 4.40 2.13
N GLY A 149 -10.18 4.12 0.83
CA GLY A 149 -11.25 4.70 0.04
C GLY A 149 -10.91 6.06 -0.58
N TYR A 150 -11.93 6.65 -1.19
CA TYR A 150 -11.88 7.92 -1.90
C TYR A 150 -13.17 8.69 -1.63
N PRO A 151 -13.21 10.01 -1.82
CA PRO A 151 -14.46 10.77 -1.75
C PRO A 151 -15.52 10.19 -2.70
N ASP A 152 -16.78 10.20 -2.28
CA ASP A 152 -17.88 9.70 -3.10
C ASP A 152 -17.98 10.47 -4.43
N GLY A 153 -18.16 9.73 -5.52
CA GLY A 153 -18.30 10.29 -6.86
C GLY A 153 -17.02 10.84 -7.49
N LEU A 154 -15.86 10.77 -6.81
CA LEU A 154 -14.59 11.29 -7.33
C LEU A 154 -14.13 10.52 -8.57
N PHE A 155 -14.26 9.21 -8.56
CA PHE A 155 -13.94 8.30 -9.66
C PHE A 155 -15.21 7.58 -10.14
N SER A 156 -15.29 7.29 -11.43
CA SER A 156 -16.43 6.61 -12.04
C SER A 156 -16.65 5.21 -11.46
N GLU A 157 -17.88 4.70 -11.53
CA GLU A 157 -18.17 3.30 -11.14
C GLU A 157 -17.40 2.30 -12.01
N ARG A 158 -17.17 2.62 -13.30
CA ARG A 158 -16.40 1.80 -14.22
C ARG A 158 -14.93 1.75 -13.80
N GLU A 159 -14.30 2.88 -13.48
CA GLU A 159 -12.94 2.92 -12.93
C GLU A 159 -12.83 2.12 -11.64
N ARG A 160 -13.76 2.29 -10.71
CA ARG A 160 -13.77 1.56 -9.43
C ARG A 160 -13.92 0.05 -9.59
N ALA A 161 -14.68 -0.40 -10.59
CA ALA A 161 -14.93 -1.82 -10.87
C ALA A 161 -13.83 -2.49 -11.69
N TYR A 162 -13.26 -1.79 -12.68
CA TYR A 162 -12.37 -2.36 -13.67
C TYR A 162 -11.03 -1.65 -13.81
N GLY A 163 -10.87 -0.43 -13.29
CA GLY A 163 -9.60 0.31 -13.27
C GLY A 163 -8.70 -0.22 -12.18
N VAL A 164 -7.95 -1.27 -12.47
CA VAL A 164 -7.14 -1.98 -11.46
C VAL A 164 -5.67 -1.58 -11.48
N HIS A 165 -5.18 -0.93 -12.55
CA HIS A 165 -3.77 -0.63 -12.73
C HIS A 165 -3.54 0.50 -13.75
N GLY A 166 -2.87 1.58 -13.34
CA GLY A 166 -2.57 2.73 -14.23
C GLY A 166 -3.79 3.47 -14.76
N GLY A 167 -4.95 3.36 -14.11
CA GLY A 167 -6.18 4.04 -14.49
C GLY A 167 -6.29 5.48 -14.00
N ASP A 168 -7.52 6.01 -13.89
CA ASP A 168 -7.80 7.38 -13.42
C ASP A 168 -7.25 7.61 -12.01
N VAL A 169 -7.41 6.64 -11.11
CA VAL A 169 -6.98 6.77 -9.71
C VAL A 169 -5.47 7.00 -9.61
N GLU A 170 -4.67 6.09 -10.15
CA GLU A 170 -3.21 6.15 -10.00
C GLU A 170 -2.60 7.25 -10.85
N THR A 171 -3.16 7.50 -12.03
CA THR A 171 -2.74 8.63 -12.87
C THR A 171 -3.01 9.96 -12.18
N SER A 172 -4.19 10.14 -11.57
CA SER A 172 -4.53 11.36 -10.83
C SER A 172 -3.61 11.57 -9.62
N LEU A 173 -3.36 10.53 -8.83
CA LEU A 173 -2.45 10.60 -7.68
C LEU A 173 -1.02 10.92 -8.11
N THR A 174 -0.53 10.28 -9.20
CA THR A 174 0.81 10.57 -9.71
C THR A 174 0.90 12.00 -10.26
N LEU A 175 -0.14 12.49 -10.92
CA LEU A 175 -0.21 13.90 -11.34
C LEU A 175 -0.13 14.87 -10.15
N ALA A 176 -0.74 14.53 -9.02
CA ALA A 176 -0.70 15.36 -7.81
C ALA A 176 0.66 15.31 -7.10
N PHE A 177 1.33 14.15 -7.07
CA PHE A 177 2.56 13.97 -6.29
C PHE A 177 3.84 14.15 -7.11
N ARG A 178 3.85 13.69 -8.37
CA ARG A 178 5.02 13.65 -9.26
C ARG A 178 4.61 13.89 -10.72
N GLY A 179 3.79 14.91 -10.96
CA GLY A 179 3.19 15.21 -12.26
C GLY A 179 4.21 15.33 -13.42
N GLU A 180 5.44 15.78 -13.11
CA GLU A 180 6.55 15.88 -14.07
C GLU A 180 6.98 14.53 -14.67
N THR A 181 6.60 13.40 -14.03
CA THR A 181 6.93 12.06 -14.51
C THR A 181 5.85 11.45 -15.40
N VAL A 182 4.66 12.06 -15.47
CA VAL A 182 3.51 11.55 -16.21
C VAL A 182 3.58 12.00 -17.67
N LYS A 183 3.48 11.06 -18.60
CA LYS A 183 3.37 11.33 -20.04
C LYS A 183 1.90 11.50 -20.42
N VAL A 184 1.35 12.68 -20.15
CA VAL A 184 -0.10 12.97 -20.29
C VAL A 184 -0.61 12.72 -21.71
N ASP A 185 0.22 12.95 -22.73
CA ASP A 185 -0.08 12.68 -24.14
C ASP A 185 -0.30 11.19 -24.45
N LYS A 186 0.10 10.30 -23.55
CA LYS A 186 -0.06 8.85 -23.67
C LYS A 186 -1.17 8.30 -22.77
N ALA A 187 -1.72 9.12 -21.88
CA ALA A 187 -2.85 8.71 -21.04
C ALA A 187 -4.13 8.59 -21.88
N ARG A 188 -4.78 7.43 -21.81
CA ARG A 188 -6.01 7.15 -22.56
C ARG A 188 -6.91 6.20 -21.76
N ASP A 189 -8.06 5.83 -22.32
CA ASP A 189 -8.88 4.76 -21.78
C ASP A 189 -8.25 3.39 -22.16
N PHE A 190 -7.75 2.69 -21.17
CA PHE A 190 -7.20 1.34 -21.28
C PHE A 190 -8.30 0.33 -20.88
N ALA A 191 -9.14 -0.04 -21.85
CA ALA A 191 -10.28 -0.92 -21.59
C ALA A 191 -9.84 -2.27 -21.02
N SER A 192 -10.51 -2.71 -19.95
CA SER A 192 -10.22 -3.98 -19.29
C SER A 192 -10.89 -5.15 -20.02
N ALA A 193 -10.15 -6.21 -20.35
CA ALA A 193 -10.77 -7.48 -20.77
C ALA A 193 -11.71 -8.05 -19.69
N GLY A 194 -11.49 -7.70 -18.41
CA GLY A 194 -12.38 -8.04 -17.31
C GLY A 194 -13.80 -7.48 -17.44
N GLU A 195 -13.97 -6.37 -18.16
CA GLU A 195 -15.31 -5.80 -18.47
C GLU A 195 -16.06 -6.68 -19.47
N ALA A 196 -15.41 -7.13 -20.55
CA ALA A 196 -15.99 -8.08 -21.49
C ALA A 196 -16.30 -9.44 -20.80
N MET A 197 -15.41 -9.95 -19.97
CA MET A 197 -15.63 -11.17 -19.19
C MET A 197 -16.86 -11.08 -18.28
N ALA A 198 -17.20 -9.89 -17.78
CA ALA A 198 -18.38 -9.70 -16.95
C ALA A 198 -19.71 -9.91 -17.74
N ALA A 199 -19.68 -9.69 -19.04
CA ALA A 199 -20.82 -9.99 -19.92
C ALA A 199 -20.90 -11.49 -20.26
N ASP A 200 -19.75 -12.16 -20.42
CA ASP A 200 -19.68 -13.56 -20.87
C ASP A 200 -19.88 -14.56 -19.72
N PHE A 201 -19.44 -14.23 -18.51
CA PHE A 201 -19.44 -15.14 -17.37
C PHE A 201 -20.32 -14.68 -16.21
N LYS A 202 -21.11 -15.58 -15.68
CA LYS A 202 -22.02 -15.28 -14.56
C LYS A 202 -21.26 -14.90 -13.29
N ARG A 203 -20.12 -15.53 -12.99
CA ARG A 203 -19.38 -15.38 -11.73
C ARG A 203 -17.91 -15.11 -11.90
N LEU A 204 -17.25 -15.71 -12.89
CA LEU A 204 -15.81 -15.53 -13.11
C LEU A 204 -15.51 -14.09 -13.48
N ARG A 205 -14.51 -13.50 -12.85
CA ARG A 205 -14.03 -12.14 -13.08
C ARG A 205 -12.51 -12.15 -13.17
N GLY A 206 -11.90 -11.12 -13.76
CA GLY A 206 -10.46 -10.94 -13.72
C GLY A 206 -9.98 -10.60 -12.32
N ALA A 207 -9.71 -9.34 -12.04
CA ALA A 207 -9.14 -8.85 -10.79
C ALA A 207 -10.18 -8.57 -9.67
N GLN A 208 -11.16 -9.44 -9.44
CA GLN A 208 -12.20 -9.29 -8.41
C GLN A 208 -12.27 -10.51 -7.49
N GLN A 209 -13.25 -10.54 -6.55
CA GLN A 209 -13.35 -11.57 -5.50
C GLN A 209 -13.38 -13.03 -6.01
N LEU A 210 -13.97 -13.28 -7.18
CA LEU A 210 -13.98 -14.59 -7.85
C LEU A 210 -13.11 -14.52 -9.10
N GLY A 211 -11.89 -14.02 -8.91
CA GLY A 211 -10.91 -13.85 -9.98
C GLY A 211 -10.09 -15.10 -10.27
N PHE A 212 -9.28 -14.99 -11.30
CA PHE A 212 -8.21 -15.95 -11.63
C PHE A 212 -6.85 -15.25 -11.52
N ALA A 213 -5.78 -16.02 -11.45
CA ALA A 213 -4.43 -15.46 -11.55
C ALA A 213 -4.21 -14.96 -12.98
N TRP A 214 -3.90 -13.67 -13.13
CA TRP A 214 -3.77 -12.99 -14.42
C TRP A 214 -2.42 -12.28 -14.52
N MET A 215 -1.93 -12.17 -15.75
CA MET A 215 -0.85 -11.27 -16.11
C MET A 215 -1.47 -9.94 -16.58
N ALA A 216 -0.77 -8.82 -16.44
CA ALA A 216 -1.27 -7.53 -16.86
C ALA A 216 -1.68 -7.50 -18.34
N SER A 217 -0.95 -8.23 -19.19
CA SER A 217 -1.23 -8.44 -20.61
C SER A 217 -2.56 -9.16 -20.89
N ASP A 218 -3.04 -10.02 -19.98
CA ASP A 218 -4.35 -10.69 -20.11
C ASP A 218 -5.52 -9.69 -19.98
N LEU A 219 -5.31 -8.60 -19.25
CA LEU A 219 -6.33 -7.58 -19.04
C LEU A 219 -6.26 -6.46 -20.07
N ASN A 220 -5.04 -6.05 -20.45
CA ASN A 220 -4.79 -5.12 -21.54
C ASN A 220 -3.33 -5.24 -22.00
N PRO A 221 -3.04 -5.41 -23.30
CA PRO A 221 -1.69 -5.62 -23.81
C PRO A 221 -0.76 -4.41 -23.62
N GLU A 222 -1.29 -3.22 -23.32
CA GLU A 222 -0.47 -2.05 -22.99
C GLU A 222 -0.07 -1.99 -21.51
N GLY A 223 -0.47 -2.98 -20.71
CA GLY A 223 -0.09 -3.11 -19.31
C GLY A 223 -0.88 -2.23 -18.35
N ALA A 224 -1.65 -1.27 -18.83
CA ALA A 224 -2.52 -0.43 -17.99
C ALA A 224 -3.99 -0.82 -18.19
N VAL A 225 -4.82 -0.59 -17.16
CA VAL A 225 -6.24 -0.96 -17.14
C VAL A 225 -7.03 0.10 -16.37
N GLY A 226 -7.82 0.91 -17.07
CA GLY A 226 -8.66 1.96 -16.47
C GLY A 226 -8.75 3.22 -17.31
N GLU A 227 -9.40 4.24 -16.76
CA GLU A 227 -9.78 5.48 -17.44
C GLU A 227 -8.72 6.58 -17.28
N ALA A 228 -7.45 6.30 -17.63
CA ALA A 228 -6.35 7.24 -17.41
C ALA A 228 -6.53 8.60 -18.10
N ALA A 229 -7.28 8.65 -19.21
CA ALA A 229 -7.61 9.91 -19.90
C ALA A 229 -8.49 10.86 -19.05
N SER A 230 -9.20 10.33 -18.06
CA SER A 230 -10.05 11.11 -17.15
C SER A 230 -9.29 11.70 -15.95
N ALA A 231 -7.99 11.38 -15.83
CA ALA A 231 -7.19 11.76 -14.68
C ALA A 231 -6.89 13.25 -14.63
N THR A 232 -6.89 13.79 -13.41
CA THR A 232 -6.49 15.18 -13.15
C THR A 232 -5.73 15.28 -11.82
N ALA A 233 -4.81 16.23 -11.71
CA ALA A 233 -4.13 16.52 -10.45
C ALA A 233 -5.13 16.89 -9.33
N ALA A 234 -6.23 17.57 -9.65
CA ALA A 234 -7.26 17.94 -8.68
C ALA A 234 -7.94 16.70 -8.05
N LYS A 235 -8.25 15.66 -8.85
CA LYS A 235 -8.74 14.39 -8.35
C LYS A 235 -7.70 13.72 -7.43
N GLY A 236 -6.44 13.73 -7.86
CA GLY A 236 -5.33 13.19 -7.08
C GLY A 236 -5.18 13.89 -5.73
N GLU A 237 -5.27 15.23 -5.70
CA GLU A 237 -5.26 16.01 -4.47
C GLU A 237 -6.41 15.63 -3.53
N ALA A 238 -7.64 15.53 -4.05
CA ALA A 238 -8.81 15.16 -3.25
C ALA A 238 -8.70 13.73 -2.70
N ALA A 239 -8.22 12.79 -3.51
CA ALA A 239 -7.97 11.41 -3.09
C ALA A 239 -6.88 11.34 -2.01
N ALA A 240 -5.79 12.11 -2.19
CA ALA A 240 -4.67 12.17 -1.26
C ALA A 240 -5.09 12.71 0.12
N GLU A 241 -5.89 13.77 0.14
CA GLU A 241 -6.43 14.37 1.35
C GLU A 241 -7.31 13.39 2.12
N HIS A 242 -8.23 12.70 1.42
CA HIS A 242 -9.13 11.71 2.00
C HIS A 242 -8.34 10.53 2.59
N GLY A 243 -7.48 9.90 1.78
CA GLY A 243 -6.73 8.72 2.22
C GLY A 243 -5.75 9.02 3.37
N ALA A 244 -5.09 10.19 3.36
CA ALA A 244 -4.23 10.60 4.47
C ALA A 244 -5.03 10.81 5.77
N GLY A 245 -6.23 11.41 5.69
CA GLY A 245 -7.14 11.54 6.83
C GLY A 245 -7.56 10.19 7.39
N ALA A 246 -8.06 9.30 6.54
CA ALA A 246 -8.48 7.96 6.93
C ALA A 246 -7.34 7.12 7.53
N PHE A 247 -6.10 7.30 7.03
CA PHE A 247 -4.94 6.63 7.62
C PHE A 247 -4.59 7.16 9.01
N VAL A 248 -4.70 8.46 9.24
CA VAL A 248 -4.51 9.04 10.58
C VAL A 248 -5.56 8.51 11.55
N GLU A 249 -6.83 8.38 11.14
CA GLU A 249 -7.89 7.77 11.96
C GLU A 249 -7.54 6.32 12.31
N LEU A 250 -7.11 5.50 11.34
CA LEU A 250 -6.64 4.13 11.58
C LEU A 250 -5.47 4.09 12.57
N LEU A 251 -4.50 5.00 12.43
CA LEU A 251 -3.38 5.07 13.38
C LEU A 251 -3.85 5.43 14.79
N GLY A 252 -4.89 6.27 14.92
CA GLY A 252 -5.53 6.56 16.19
C GLY A 252 -6.10 5.32 16.86
N ASP A 253 -6.82 4.48 16.10
CA ASP A 253 -7.34 3.20 16.58
C ASP A 253 -6.21 2.26 17.02
N VAL A 254 -5.12 2.19 16.24
CA VAL A 254 -3.96 1.34 16.57
C VAL A 254 -3.23 1.86 17.82
N VAL A 255 -3.08 3.18 17.97
CA VAL A 255 -2.49 3.78 19.20
C VAL A 255 -3.34 3.42 20.41
N ALA A 256 -4.65 3.55 20.31
CA ALA A 256 -5.61 3.27 21.39
C ALA A 256 -5.81 1.76 21.66
N PHE A 257 -5.42 0.88 20.73
CA PHE A 257 -5.65 -0.56 20.86
C PHE A 257 -4.92 -1.14 22.07
N ASP A 258 -5.68 -1.77 22.99
CA ASP A 258 -5.12 -2.49 24.12
C ASP A 258 -4.65 -3.89 23.70
N LEU A 259 -3.34 -4.15 23.81
CA LEU A 259 -2.76 -5.44 23.48
C LEU A 259 -3.25 -6.61 24.34
N ALA A 260 -3.85 -6.33 25.51
CA ALA A 260 -4.51 -7.35 26.34
C ALA A 260 -5.70 -8.01 25.63
N ARG A 261 -6.26 -7.39 24.60
CA ARG A 261 -7.29 -7.98 23.73
C ARG A 261 -6.76 -9.13 22.87
N LEU A 262 -5.44 -9.23 22.70
CA LEU A 262 -4.80 -10.30 21.93
C LEU A 262 -4.66 -11.54 22.81
N ALA A 263 -5.60 -12.50 22.68
CA ALA A 263 -5.56 -13.75 23.42
C ALA A 263 -4.28 -14.56 23.11
N ARG A 264 -3.75 -15.22 24.14
CA ARG A 264 -2.57 -16.10 24.04
C ARG A 264 -2.93 -17.58 23.87
N GLY A 265 -4.21 -17.90 23.74
CA GLY A 265 -4.74 -19.24 23.65
C GLY A 265 -5.08 -19.84 25.04
N PRO A 266 -5.62 -21.09 25.08
CA PRO A 266 -6.11 -21.68 26.32
C PRO A 266 -5.04 -22.11 27.31
N LEU A 267 -3.78 -22.16 26.89
CA LEU A 267 -2.66 -22.58 27.73
C LEU A 267 -1.79 -21.39 28.24
N GLY A 268 -2.20 -20.13 28.02
CA GLY A 268 -1.54 -18.92 28.54
C GLY A 268 -0.62 -18.21 27.55
#